data_51801cf849c217bed614400686920ecc
#
_entry.id   51801cf849c217bed614400686920ecc
#
_cell.length_a   1.000
_cell.length_b   1.000
_cell.length_c   1.000
_cell.angle_alpha   90.00
_cell.angle_beta   90.00
_cell.angle_gamma   90.00
#
_symmetry.space_group_name_H-M   'P 1'
#
loop_
_entity.id
_entity.type
_entity.pdbx_description
1 polymer ?
#
loop_
_entity_poly.entity_id
_entity_poly.type
_entity_poly.pdbx_seq_one_letter_code
_entity_poly.pdbx_strand_id
1 'polypeptide(L)'
;MALPAAADARRLSLPRAQVDPIIILALATGVILAFLALYPTAMLFYGSVSDAPLGVRGRLTLVNYITAYADPETYRLIGSSFVFAAGASALSILLATTLAWITIRTDAPGRGLFELVALVPNVLPSLLISTSWALLLSPRIGLLNVVVMRNLGLPPFNVYSMPGMIFVEGLILTPLAFLFAGGPAPAKYPECEEGEEGCPEACGEL
;
A
#
# COMPACT_ATOMS: atom_id res chain seq x y z
N MET A 1 -51.52 17.69 -61.62
CA MET A 1 -50.13 17.33 -61.89
C MET A 1 -49.29 18.36 -61.19
N ALA A 2 -48.87 18.08 -59.90
CA ALA A 2 -48.12 19.00 -59.11
C ALA A 2 -47.02 18.15 -58.37
N LEU A 3 -45.79 18.46 -58.67
CA LEU A 3 -44.59 17.90 -58.05
C LEU A 3 -44.47 18.34 -56.58
N PRO A 4 -44.11 17.49 -55.64
CA PRO A 4 -43.70 17.92 -54.34
C PRO A 4 -42.22 18.32 -54.36
N ALA A 5 -41.97 19.53 -53.95
CA ALA A 5 -40.65 20.11 -53.74
C ALA A 5 -40.12 19.84 -52.37
N ALA A 6 -38.83 19.92 -52.30
CA ALA A 6 -37.98 20.18 -51.13
C ALA A 6 -37.58 18.98 -50.23
N ALA A 7 -36.43 18.46 -50.62
CA ALA A 7 -35.55 17.72 -49.74
C ALA A 7 -35.15 18.61 -48.55
N ASP A 8 -35.53 18.18 -47.35
CA ASP A 8 -35.14 18.76 -46.08
C ASP A 8 -33.64 18.43 -45.83
N ALA A 9 -32.79 19.40 -46.16
CA ALA A 9 -31.38 19.33 -45.85
C ALA A 9 -31.21 19.44 -44.33
N ARG A 10 -31.28 18.31 -43.64
CA ARG A 10 -30.83 18.20 -42.25
C ARG A 10 -29.39 18.66 -42.18
N ARG A 11 -29.20 19.89 -41.78
CA ARG A 11 -27.92 20.42 -41.39
C ARG A 11 -27.45 19.55 -40.19
N LEU A 12 -26.52 18.66 -40.45
CA LEU A 12 -25.71 17.98 -39.42
C LEU A 12 -24.95 19.06 -38.67
N SER A 13 -25.58 19.61 -37.63
CA SER A 13 -24.89 20.41 -36.65
C SER A 13 -23.97 19.47 -35.90
N LEU A 14 -22.69 19.47 -36.27
CA LEU A 14 -21.65 18.84 -35.47
C LEU A 14 -21.75 19.42 -34.05
N PRO A 15 -21.89 18.57 -33.02
CA PRO A 15 -21.89 19.08 -31.66
C PRO A 15 -20.57 19.80 -31.42
N ARG A 16 -20.62 21.09 -31.15
CA ARG A 16 -19.49 21.81 -30.60
C ARG A 16 -19.11 21.08 -29.29
N ALA A 17 -17.99 20.42 -29.29
CA ALA A 17 -17.43 19.85 -28.08
C ALA A 17 -17.18 21.03 -27.12
N GLN A 18 -18.17 21.31 -26.28
CA GLN A 18 -17.95 22.17 -25.11
C GLN A 18 -17.07 21.38 -24.21
N VAL A 19 -15.80 21.72 -24.21
CA VAL A 19 -14.83 21.12 -23.28
C VAL A 19 -15.19 21.67 -21.91
N ASP A 20 -15.78 20.83 -21.06
CA ASP A 20 -16.15 21.20 -19.71
C ASP A 20 -14.91 21.71 -18.96
N PRO A 21 -15.00 22.83 -18.23
CA PRO A 21 -13.87 23.39 -17.49
C PRO A 21 -13.28 22.38 -16.48
N ILE A 22 -14.07 21.42 -16.04
CA ILE A 22 -13.64 20.30 -15.17
C ILE A 22 -12.63 19.41 -15.93
N ILE A 23 -12.85 19.14 -17.21
CA ILE A 23 -11.93 18.31 -18.02
C ILE A 23 -10.60 19.04 -18.20
N ILE A 24 -10.64 20.36 -18.46
CA ILE A 24 -9.43 21.19 -18.58
C ILE A 24 -8.65 21.19 -17.27
N LEU A 25 -9.33 21.37 -16.14
CA LEU A 25 -8.70 21.34 -14.82
C LEU A 25 -8.10 19.96 -14.52
N ALA A 26 -8.82 18.88 -14.81
CA ALA A 26 -8.35 17.52 -14.63
C ALA A 26 -7.10 17.22 -15.48
N LEU A 27 -7.12 17.63 -16.76
CA LEU A 27 -5.98 17.49 -17.65
C LEU A 27 -4.77 18.30 -17.17
N ALA A 28 -4.97 19.56 -16.77
CA ALA A 28 -3.91 20.42 -16.26
C ALA A 28 -3.29 19.82 -15.00
N THR A 29 -4.11 19.36 -14.05
CA THR A 29 -3.65 18.68 -12.85
C THR A 29 -2.91 17.37 -13.18
N GLY A 30 -3.44 16.58 -14.12
CA GLY A 30 -2.81 15.35 -14.61
C GLY A 30 -1.44 15.60 -15.22
N VAL A 31 -1.29 16.64 -16.04
CA VAL A 31 0.00 17.03 -16.66
C VAL A 31 1.01 17.47 -15.59
N ILE A 32 0.58 18.27 -14.60
CA ILE A 32 1.44 18.70 -13.51
C ILE A 32 1.93 17.50 -12.70
N LEU A 33 1.02 16.59 -12.31
CA LEU A 33 1.37 15.39 -11.57
C LEU A 33 2.28 14.46 -12.38
N ALA A 34 1.99 14.29 -13.67
CA ALA A 34 2.84 13.50 -14.57
C ALA A 34 4.26 14.11 -14.66
N PHE A 35 4.37 15.42 -14.81
CA PHE A 35 5.66 16.10 -14.83
C PHE A 35 6.43 15.93 -13.52
N LEU A 36 5.77 16.13 -12.36
CA LEU A 36 6.39 15.94 -11.06
C LEU A 36 6.85 14.50 -10.80
N ALA A 37 6.15 13.51 -11.35
CA ALA A 37 6.51 12.10 -11.20
C ALA A 37 7.56 11.64 -12.22
N LEU A 38 7.37 12.01 -13.51
CA LEU A 38 8.22 11.54 -14.59
C LEU A 38 9.59 12.22 -14.60
N TYR A 39 9.66 13.50 -14.23
CA TYR A 39 10.92 14.23 -14.22
C TYR A 39 11.98 13.63 -13.28
N PRO A 40 11.70 13.39 -11.97
CA PRO A 40 12.66 12.73 -11.10
C PRO A 40 13.00 11.31 -11.55
N THR A 41 12.01 10.58 -12.05
CA THR A 41 12.22 9.21 -12.57
C THR A 41 13.13 9.21 -13.79
N ALA A 42 12.91 10.11 -14.73
CA ALA A 42 13.79 10.27 -15.91
C ALA A 42 15.22 10.67 -15.51
N MET A 43 15.37 11.53 -14.51
CA MET A 43 16.68 11.94 -13.99
C MET A 43 17.41 10.77 -13.30
N LEU A 44 16.70 9.89 -12.60
CA LEU A 44 17.27 8.68 -12.03
C LEU A 44 17.74 7.72 -13.13
N PHE A 45 16.94 7.51 -14.18
CA PHE A 45 17.36 6.72 -15.33
C PHE A 45 18.59 7.31 -16.03
N TYR A 46 18.59 8.62 -16.27
CA TYR A 46 19.74 9.29 -16.85
C TYR A 46 20.99 9.13 -15.97
N GLY A 47 20.86 9.34 -14.65
CA GLY A 47 21.97 9.18 -13.71
C GLY A 47 22.50 7.75 -13.65
N SER A 48 21.64 6.73 -13.85
CA SER A 48 22.07 5.33 -13.83
C SER A 48 22.97 4.96 -15.03
N VAL A 49 22.78 5.61 -16.17
CA VAL A 49 23.59 5.40 -17.40
C VAL A 49 24.60 6.52 -17.66
N SER A 50 24.85 7.44 -16.73
CA SER A 50 25.80 8.53 -16.84
C SER A 50 27.00 8.30 -15.92
N ASP A 51 28.20 8.61 -16.41
CA ASP A 51 29.45 8.58 -15.62
C ASP A 51 29.65 9.82 -14.74
N ALA A 52 28.82 10.84 -14.92
CA ALA A 52 28.88 12.08 -14.18
C ALA A 52 27.70 12.21 -13.18
N PRO A 53 27.90 12.96 -12.07
CA PRO A 53 26.84 13.25 -11.12
C PRO A 53 25.69 14.00 -11.79
N LEU A 54 24.47 13.85 -11.22
CA LEU A 54 23.27 14.54 -11.69
C LEU A 54 23.51 16.05 -11.78
N GLY A 55 23.20 16.63 -12.96
CA GLY A 55 23.38 18.05 -13.25
C GLY A 55 24.66 18.40 -14.00
N VAL A 56 25.56 17.47 -14.22
CA VAL A 56 26.76 17.63 -15.04
C VAL A 56 26.61 16.80 -16.32
N ARG A 57 27.09 17.33 -17.44
CA ARG A 57 27.11 16.57 -18.70
C ARG A 57 28.09 15.41 -18.59
N GLY A 58 27.58 14.20 -18.47
CA GLY A 58 28.35 12.95 -18.52
C GLY A 58 28.22 12.24 -19.85
N ARG A 59 29.07 11.24 -20.05
CA ARG A 59 28.95 10.30 -21.16
C ARG A 59 27.98 9.19 -20.77
N LEU A 60 27.17 8.74 -21.72
CA LEU A 60 26.33 7.57 -21.51
C LEU A 60 27.23 6.32 -21.45
N THR A 61 27.15 5.59 -20.35
CA THR A 61 27.95 4.42 -20.07
C THR A 61 27.20 3.42 -19.21
N LEU A 62 27.51 2.15 -19.34
CA LEU A 62 26.98 1.10 -18.48
C LEU A 62 27.94 0.72 -17.33
N VAL A 63 29.00 1.51 -17.13
CA VAL A 63 30.02 1.23 -16.10
C VAL A 63 29.38 1.11 -14.71
N ASN A 64 28.41 1.95 -14.39
CA ASN A 64 27.71 1.90 -13.10
C ASN A 64 27.06 0.55 -12.84
N TYR A 65 26.43 -0.03 -13.88
CA TYR A 65 25.82 -1.35 -13.80
C TYR A 65 26.88 -2.45 -13.68
N ILE A 66 27.93 -2.38 -14.51
CA ILE A 66 29.01 -3.35 -14.46
C ILE A 66 29.67 -3.35 -13.09
N THR A 67 29.97 -2.18 -12.53
CA THR A 67 30.57 -2.04 -11.21
C THR A 67 29.65 -2.56 -10.11
N ALA A 68 28.37 -2.19 -10.16
CA ALA A 68 27.40 -2.62 -9.16
C ALA A 68 27.18 -4.14 -9.16
N TYR A 69 27.09 -4.77 -10.34
CA TYR A 69 26.88 -6.20 -10.43
C TYR A 69 28.17 -7.04 -10.36
N ALA A 70 29.34 -6.41 -10.52
CA ALA A 70 30.62 -7.08 -10.28
C ALA A 70 30.97 -7.15 -8.78
N ASP A 71 30.34 -6.33 -7.93
CA ASP A 71 30.59 -6.29 -6.51
C ASP A 71 29.82 -7.43 -5.79
N PRO A 72 30.53 -8.36 -5.09
CA PRO A 72 29.91 -9.41 -4.30
C PRO A 72 28.97 -8.90 -3.19
N GLU A 73 29.22 -7.69 -2.66
CA GLU A 73 28.40 -7.09 -1.62
C GLU A 73 26.97 -6.79 -2.13
N THR A 74 26.80 -6.48 -3.41
CA THR A 74 25.49 -6.29 -4.03
C THR A 74 24.63 -7.54 -3.89
N TYR A 75 25.18 -8.73 -4.15
CA TYR A 75 24.44 -9.99 -4.02
C TYR A 75 24.11 -10.31 -2.57
N ARG A 76 25.00 -9.98 -1.66
CA ARG A 76 24.75 -10.11 -0.22
C ARG A 76 23.61 -9.21 0.25
N LEU A 77 23.59 -7.96 -0.22
CA LEU A 77 22.50 -7.01 0.06
C LEU A 77 21.16 -7.47 -0.54
N ILE A 78 21.17 -7.97 -1.76
CA ILE A 78 19.97 -8.55 -2.39
C ILE A 78 19.46 -9.74 -1.58
N GLY A 79 20.34 -10.65 -1.16
CA GLY A 79 20.00 -11.80 -0.35
C GLY A 79 19.41 -11.41 1.00
N SER A 80 20.03 -10.46 1.70
CA SER A 80 19.51 -9.96 2.98
C SER A 80 18.18 -9.24 2.84
N SER A 81 17.97 -8.48 1.77
CA SER A 81 16.69 -7.82 1.47
C SER A 81 15.59 -8.84 1.19
N PHE A 82 15.92 -9.92 0.47
CA PHE A 82 14.97 -11.00 0.22
C PHE A 82 14.58 -11.73 1.51
N VAL A 83 15.54 -12.06 2.37
CA VAL A 83 15.28 -12.69 3.67
C VAL A 83 14.42 -11.78 4.56
N PHE A 84 14.73 -10.48 4.58
CA PHE A 84 13.95 -9.49 5.31
C PHE A 84 12.49 -9.42 4.82
N ALA A 85 12.30 -9.25 3.51
CA ALA A 85 10.97 -9.14 2.91
C ALA A 85 10.15 -10.42 3.09
N ALA A 86 10.74 -11.59 2.85
CA ALA A 86 10.09 -12.87 3.03
C ALA A 86 9.71 -13.13 4.50
N GLY A 87 10.62 -12.82 5.43
CA GLY A 87 10.37 -12.97 6.86
C GLY A 87 9.27 -12.05 7.38
N ALA A 88 9.29 -10.76 7.02
CA ALA A 88 8.26 -9.79 7.39
C ALA A 88 6.90 -10.16 6.82
N SER A 89 6.84 -10.55 5.54
CA SER A 89 5.60 -10.98 4.89
C SER A 89 5.04 -12.25 5.51
N ALA A 90 5.87 -13.25 5.77
CA ALA A 90 5.42 -14.50 6.40
C ALA A 90 4.85 -14.25 7.81
N LEU A 91 5.51 -13.43 8.61
CA LEU A 91 5.03 -13.05 9.94
C LEU A 91 3.70 -12.29 9.85
N SER A 92 3.62 -11.31 8.96
CA SER A 92 2.41 -10.52 8.73
C SER A 92 1.21 -11.39 8.31
N ILE A 93 1.40 -12.29 7.36
CA ILE A 93 0.35 -13.21 6.90
C ILE A 93 -0.10 -14.13 8.03
N LEU A 94 0.84 -14.68 8.80
CA LEU A 94 0.52 -15.55 9.94
C LEU A 94 -0.34 -14.81 10.97
N LEU A 95 0.05 -13.61 11.37
CA LEU A 95 -0.68 -12.80 12.33
C LEU A 95 -2.05 -12.36 11.78
N ALA A 96 -2.09 -11.89 10.54
CA ALA A 96 -3.31 -11.46 9.89
C ALA A 96 -4.31 -12.60 9.73
N THR A 97 -3.87 -13.78 9.31
CA THR A 97 -4.72 -14.97 9.18
C THR A 97 -5.25 -15.43 10.54
N THR A 98 -4.41 -15.39 11.58
CA THR A 98 -4.83 -15.72 12.95
C THR A 98 -5.87 -14.74 13.46
N LEU A 99 -5.66 -13.44 13.26
CA LEU A 99 -6.64 -12.41 13.62
C LEU A 99 -7.95 -12.57 12.83
N ALA A 100 -7.87 -12.79 11.52
CA ALA A 100 -9.03 -13.02 10.67
C ALA A 100 -9.81 -14.26 11.10
N TRP A 101 -9.11 -15.34 11.45
CA TRP A 101 -9.74 -16.53 11.98
C TRP A 101 -10.51 -16.25 13.27
N ILE A 102 -9.89 -15.54 14.23
CA ILE A 102 -10.52 -15.20 15.50
C ILE A 102 -11.74 -14.30 15.28
N THR A 103 -11.65 -13.30 14.39
CA THR A 103 -12.72 -12.33 14.17
C THR A 103 -13.89 -12.87 13.35
N ILE A 104 -13.62 -13.77 12.38
CA ILE A 104 -14.63 -14.25 11.43
C ILE A 104 -15.23 -15.60 11.84
N ARG A 105 -14.40 -16.49 12.40
CA ARG A 105 -14.78 -17.88 12.68
C ARG A 105 -15.11 -18.17 14.13
N THR A 106 -14.79 -17.27 15.06
CA THR A 106 -15.06 -17.46 16.47
C THR A 106 -16.02 -16.38 17.00
N ASP A 107 -16.97 -16.78 17.85
CA ASP A 107 -17.82 -15.85 18.58
C ASP A 107 -17.09 -15.27 19.82
N ALA A 108 -15.86 -14.79 19.59
CA ALA A 108 -15.03 -14.28 20.67
C ALA A 108 -15.64 -12.98 21.25
N PRO A 109 -15.77 -12.88 22.57
CA PRO A 109 -16.20 -11.63 23.20
C PRO A 109 -15.20 -10.54 22.87
N GLY A 110 -15.66 -9.39 22.37
CA GLY A 110 -14.81 -8.27 21.97
C GLY A 110 -14.31 -8.30 20.52
N ARG A 111 -14.91 -9.10 19.65
CA ARG A 111 -14.59 -9.16 18.20
C ARG A 111 -14.42 -7.77 17.57
N GLY A 112 -15.35 -6.83 17.83
CA GLY A 112 -15.26 -5.47 17.30
C GLY A 112 -14.04 -4.68 17.83
N LEU A 113 -13.57 -4.99 19.04
CA LEU A 113 -12.35 -4.39 19.58
C LEU A 113 -11.11 -4.90 18.81
N PHE A 114 -11.05 -6.19 18.48
CA PHE A 114 -9.95 -6.75 17.68
C PHE A 114 -9.91 -6.15 16.28
N GLU A 115 -11.07 -5.98 15.65
CA GLU A 115 -11.19 -5.30 14.35
C GLU A 115 -10.68 -3.86 14.43
N LEU A 116 -11.11 -3.11 15.45
CA LEU A 116 -10.68 -1.73 15.65
C LEU A 116 -9.16 -1.64 15.87
N VAL A 117 -8.61 -2.47 16.77
CA VAL A 117 -7.17 -2.49 17.07
C VAL A 117 -6.35 -2.88 15.84
N ALA A 118 -6.87 -3.77 15.00
CA ALA A 118 -6.22 -4.13 13.74
C ALA A 118 -6.23 -3.00 12.70
N LEU A 119 -7.22 -2.10 12.73
CA LEU A 119 -7.35 -1.01 11.74
C LEU A 119 -6.62 0.28 12.15
N VAL A 120 -6.53 0.56 13.46
CA VAL A 120 -5.92 1.79 14.00
C VAL A 120 -4.51 2.06 13.45
N PRO A 121 -3.60 1.07 13.36
CA PRO A 121 -2.26 1.32 12.84
C PRO A 121 -2.23 1.81 11.38
N ASN A 122 -3.26 1.50 10.57
CA ASN A 122 -3.32 1.99 9.19
C ASN A 122 -3.53 3.51 9.07
N VAL A 123 -4.07 4.13 10.11
CA VAL A 123 -4.32 5.58 10.15
C VAL A 123 -3.07 6.34 10.60
N LEU A 124 -2.19 5.67 11.34
CA LEU A 124 -0.98 6.30 11.87
C LEU A 124 0.13 6.34 10.81
N PRO A 125 0.89 7.45 10.73
CA PRO A 125 2.06 7.50 9.86
C PRO A 125 3.07 6.40 10.21
N SER A 126 3.52 5.64 9.25
CA SER A 126 4.46 4.52 9.43
C SER A 126 5.76 4.93 10.13
N LEU A 127 6.22 6.15 9.89
CA LEU A 127 7.38 6.73 10.59
C LEU A 127 7.19 6.80 12.11
N LEU A 128 6.02 7.21 12.58
CA LEU A 128 5.73 7.29 14.01
C LEU A 128 5.71 5.89 14.63
N ILE A 129 5.12 4.92 13.95
CA ILE A 129 5.06 3.55 14.44
C ILE A 129 6.47 2.95 14.51
N SER A 130 7.27 3.10 13.45
CA SER A 130 8.63 2.57 13.37
C SER A 130 9.54 3.18 14.44
N THR A 131 9.48 4.51 14.64
CA THR A 131 10.27 5.17 15.69
C THR A 131 9.82 4.79 17.09
N SER A 132 8.52 4.62 17.31
CA SER A 132 7.97 4.16 18.60
C SER A 132 8.47 2.76 18.94
N TRP A 133 8.46 1.82 17.99
CA TRP A 133 9.00 0.48 18.17
C TRP A 133 10.52 0.51 18.39
N ALA A 134 11.25 1.36 17.67
CA ALA A 134 12.69 1.52 17.84
C ALA A 134 13.04 2.01 19.25
N LEU A 135 12.29 2.95 19.79
CA LEU A 135 12.46 3.43 21.17
C LEU A 135 12.06 2.37 22.20
N LEU A 136 10.93 1.68 21.97
CA LEU A 136 10.37 0.70 22.90
C LEU A 136 11.26 -0.55 23.04
N LEU A 137 11.85 -1.00 21.94
CA LEU A 137 12.70 -2.19 21.82
C LEU A 137 14.20 -1.86 21.75
N SER A 138 14.60 -0.61 22.05
CA SER A 138 16.02 -0.24 22.10
C SER A 138 16.77 -1.14 23.11
N PRO A 139 17.93 -1.75 22.74
CA PRO A 139 18.63 -2.70 23.59
C PRO A 139 19.08 -2.12 24.93
N ARG A 140 19.38 -0.82 24.99
CA ARG A 140 19.95 -0.16 26.19
C ARG A 140 18.91 0.56 27.04
N ILE A 141 17.94 1.22 26.41
CA ILE A 141 17.01 2.14 27.08
C ILE A 141 15.54 1.79 26.81
N GLY A 142 15.27 0.77 25.97
CA GLY A 142 13.92 0.40 25.60
C GLY A 142 13.11 -0.07 26.79
N LEU A 143 11.90 0.50 26.94
CA LEU A 143 11.01 0.19 28.06
C LEU A 143 10.72 -1.32 28.16
N LEU A 144 10.47 -1.99 27.03
CA LEU A 144 10.24 -3.43 27.01
C LEU A 144 11.48 -4.24 27.44
N ASN A 145 12.66 -3.84 27.03
CA ASN A 145 13.88 -4.51 27.40
C ASN A 145 14.21 -4.30 28.89
N VAL A 146 14.05 -3.09 29.38
CA VAL A 146 14.38 -2.74 30.77
C VAL A 146 13.35 -3.30 31.76
N VAL A 147 12.06 -3.18 31.44
CA VAL A 147 10.97 -3.55 32.37
C VAL A 147 10.59 -5.03 32.21
N VAL A 148 10.42 -5.52 30.97
CA VAL A 148 9.89 -6.87 30.75
C VAL A 148 11.01 -7.89 30.64
N MET A 149 11.93 -7.73 29.71
CA MET A 149 12.96 -8.74 29.44
C MET A 149 13.89 -8.93 30.64
N ARG A 150 14.33 -7.85 31.31
CA ARG A 150 15.18 -7.90 32.47
C ARG A 150 14.49 -8.58 33.66
N ASN A 151 13.21 -8.31 33.90
CA ASN A 151 12.47 -8.94 35.01
C ASN A 151 12.17 -10.42 34.75
N LEU A 152 12.08 -10.83 33.49
CA LEU A 152 11.90 -12.23 33.09
C LEU A 152 13.21 -12.98 32.93
N GLY A 153 14.37 -12.32 33.13
CA GLY A 153 15.70 -12.93 32.95
C GLY A 153 16.01 -13.28 31.49
N LEU A 154 15.29 -12.68 30.52
CA LEU A 154 15.48 -12.91 29.10
C LEU A 154 16.56 -11.98 28.53
N PRO A 155 17.28 -12.41 27.49
CA PRO A 155 18.24 -11.54 26.82
C PRO A 155 17.53 -10.34 26.16
N PRO A 156 18.18 -9.17 26.14
CA PRO A 156 17.57 -7.98 25.54
C PRO A 156 17.30 -8.19 24.06
N PHE A 157 16.08 -7.88 23.64
CA PHE A 157 15.68 -7.94 22.23
C PHE A 157 16.28 -6.77 21.45
N ASN A 158 17.04 -7.07 20.41
CA ASN A 158 17.69 -6.04 19.61
C ASN A 158 16.86 -5.75 18.35
N VAL A 159 16.15 -4.61 18.35
CA VAL A 159 15.36 -4.16 17.20
C VAL A 159 16.19 -3.90 15.95
N TYR A 160 17.47 -3.59 16.10
CA TYR A 160 18.38 -3.32 14.97
C TYR A 160 18.99 -4.59 14.37
N SER A 161 18.68 -5.75 14.91
CA SER A 161 19.05 -7.03 14.31
C SER A 161 18.04 -7.42 13.20
N MET A 162 18.47 -8.29 12.26
CA MET A 162 17.59 -8.77 11.19
C MET A 162 16.26 -9.35 11.74
N PRO A 163 16.25 -10.22 12.76
CA PRO A 163 15.00 -10.69 13.35
C PRO A 163 14.16 -9.58 13.98
N GLY A 164 14.83 -8.58 14.62
CA GLY A 164 14.13 -7.44 15.21
C GLY A 164 13.43 -6.57 14.17
N MET A 165 14.11 -6.27 13.08
CA MET A 165 13.52 -5.53 11.95
C MET A 165 12.37 -6.30 11.31
N ILE A 166 12.53 -7.62 11.07
CA ILE A 166 11.47 -8.49 10.54
C ILE A 166 10.23 -8.47 11.45
N PHE A 167 10.44 -8.53 12.76
CA PHE A 167 9.36 -8.50 13.74
C PHE A 167 8.57 -7.19 13.70
N VAL A 168 9.25 -6.05 13.70
CA VAL A 168 8.60 -4.74 13.67
C VAL A 168 7.88 -4.52 12.34
N GLU A 169 8.53 -4.81 11.22
CA GLU A 169 7.93 -4.65 9.89
C GLU A 169 6.74 -5.59 9.69
N GLY A 170 6.86 -6.85 10.15
CA GLY A 170 5.75 -7.80 10.12
C GLY A 170 4.53 -7.32 10.90
N LEU A 171 4.73 -6.69 12.06
CA LEU A 171 3.63 -6.07 12.81
C LEU A 171 3.02 -4.88 12.10
N ILE A 172 3.83 -4.04 11.46
CA ILE A 172 3.35 -2.87 10.69
C ILE A 172 2.53 -3.31 9.47
N LEU A 173 2.92 -4.39 8.80
CA LEU A 173 2.21 -4.93 7.65
C LEU A 173 0.94 -5.73 8.01
N THR A 174 0.84 -6.20 9.25
CA THR A 174 -0.29 -7.05 9.71
C THR A 174 -1.66 -6.44 9.48
N PRO A 175 -1.93 -5.14 9.77
CA PRO A 175 -3.23 -4.53 9.52
C PRO A 175 -3.64 -4.56 8.04
N LEU A 176 -2.70 -4.30 7.15
CA LEU A 176 -2.93 -4.35 5.71
C LEU A 176 -3.23 -5.79 5.24
N ALA A 177 -2.43 -6.75 5.69
CA ALA A 177 -2.65 -8.16 5.40
C ALA A 177 -4.00 -8.67 5.96
N PHE A 178 -4.42 -8.18 7.14
CA PHE A 178 -5.72 -8.50 7.73
C PHE A 178 -6.89 -8.01 6.86
N LEU A 179 -6.80 -6.80 6.30
CA LEU A 179 -7.80 -6.28 5.35
C LEU A 179 -7.94 -7.18 4.12
N PHE A 180 -6.83 -7.68 3.59
CA PHE A 180 -6.86 -8.61 2.45
C PHE A 180 -7.28 -10.03 2.81
N ALA A 181 -7.01 -10.48 4.04
CA ALA A 181 -7.40 -11.83 4.50
C ALA A 181 -8.90 -11.96 4.82
N GLY A 182 -9.68 -10.91 4.68
CA GLY A 182 -11.09 -10.89 5.02
C GLY A 182 -11.36 -10.03 6.25
N GLY A 183 -10.63 -8.90 6.36
CA GLY A 183 -11.00 -7.80 7.26
C GLY A 183 -12.51 -7.54 7.17
N PRO A 184 -13.10 -6.64 7.93
CA PRO A 184 -14.54 -6.62 8.12
C PRO A 184 -15.24 -6.87 6.79
N ALA A 185 -15.73 -8.10 6.62
CA ALA A 185 -16.47 -8.46 5.43
C ALA A 185 -17.51 -7.37 5.30
N PRO A 186 -17.65 -6.70 4.13
CA PRO A 186 -18.76 -5.80 3.92
C PRO A 186 -19.95 -6.58 4.45
N ALA A 187 -20.61 -6.01 5.46
CA ALA A 187 -21.76 -6.67 6.07
C ALA A 187 -22.49 -7.30 4.92
N LYS A 188 -22.76 -8.60 4.98
CA LYS A 188 -23.57 -9.28 3.99
C LYS A 188 -24.88 -8.52 3.91
N TYR A 189 -24.88 -7.45 3.14
CA TYR A 189 -26.10 -7.05 2.49
C TYR A 189 -26.28 -8.17 1.46
N PRO A 190 -27.28 -9.03 1.57
CA PRO A 190 -27.70 -9.73 0.40
C PRO A 190 -27.94 -8.60 -0.61
N GLU A 191 -27.14 -8.56 -1.67
CA GLU A 191 -27.54 -7.83 -2.86
C GLU A 191 -28.88 -8.49 -3.20
N CYS A 192 -29.95 -7.84 -2.78
CA CYS A 192 -31.26 -8.08 -3.34
C CYS A 192 -31.12 -7.52 -4.75
N GLU A 193 -30.66 -8.35 -5.69
CA GLU A 193 -30.86 -8.10 -7.11
C GLU A 193 -32.36 -7.86 -7.24
N GLU A 194 -32.71 -6.64 -7.64
CA GLU A 194 -34.09 -6.24 -7.93
C GLU A 194 -34.61 -7.19 -9.00
N GLY A 195 -35.28 -8.27 -8.58
CA GLY A 195 -35.91 -9.23 -9.48
C GLY A 195 -36.06 -10.66 -8.98
N GLU A 196 -35.49 -11.09 -7.85
CA GLU A 196 -35.76 -12.44 -7.34
C GLU A 196 -36.87 -12.44 -6.28
N GLU A 197 -37.99 -13.09 -6.62
CA GLU A 197 -39.14 -13.37 -5.75
C GLU A 197 -38.71 -14.30 -4.58
N GLY A 198 -37.96 -13.80 -3.62
CA GLY A 198 -37.46 -14.60 -2.50
C GLY A 198 -36.77 -13.85 -1.40
N CYS A 199 -36.81 -12.50 -1.37
CA CYS A 199 -36.32 -11.75 -0.24
C CYS A 199 -37.18 -12.03 1.02
N PRO A 200 -36.60 -12.55 2.11
CA PRO A 200 -37.34 -12.65 3.36
C PRO A 200 -37.70 -11.25 3.86
N GLU A 201 -38.93 -11.09 4.38
CA GLU A 201 -39.57 -9.84 4.86
C GLU A 201 -38.82 -9.12 5.99
N ALA A 202 -37.55 -9.45 6.24
CA ALA A 202 -36.74 -8.86 7.31
C ALA A 202 -36.07 -7.51 6.96
N CYS A 203 -36.26 -6.96 5.76
CA CYS A 203 -35.70 -5.64 5.37
C CYS A 203 -36.65 -4.45 5.65
N GLY A 204 -37.76 -4.66 6.37
CA GLY A 204 -38.78 -3.63 6.60
C GLY A 204 -38.74 -2.90 7.93
N GLU A 205 -37.84 -3.24 8.87
CA GLU A 205 -37.77 -2.56 10.17
C GLU A 205 -36.32 -2.30 10.59
N LEU A 206 -35.78 -1.17 10.08
CA LEU A 206 -34.73 -0.40 10.76
C LEU A 206 -34.77 1.05 10.26
#